data_3b3050ed4b9fd0ab896a2ddbeaeb4dc4
#
_entry.id   3b3050ed4b9fd0ab896a2ddbeaeb4dc4
#
_cell.length_a   1.000
_cell.length_b   1.000
_cell.length_c   1.000
_cell.angle_alpha   90.00
_cell.angle_beta   90.00
_cell.angle_gamma   90.00
#
_symmetry.space_group_name_H-M   'P 1'
#
loop_
_entity.id
_entity.type
_entity.pdbx_description
1 polymer ?
#
loop_
_entity_poly.entity_id
_entity_poly.type
_entity_poly.pdbx_seq_one_letter_code
_entity_poly.pdbx_strand_id
1 'polypeptide(L)'
;MKIASEKLIQDLVERTRININQVERFNTLSEELLNRRPGPDKWSILECIAHLNLYGDFYIPEITKRIAKSKTESTKTFKAGIIGNYFAQTMLPKENLNKMKTFNDKNPMGSPLNKTTLQRFLNQQEQLLDLLKKAGKIDLNKTKTAISISKWIKLRLGDTFRVVIYHNDRHIVQANKILEKPIQH
;
A
#
# COMPACT_ATOMS: atom_id res chain seq x y z
N MET A 1 10.22 12.19 11.88
CA MET A 1 11.00 12.23 10.62
C MET A 1 10.85 13.61 9.99
N LYS A 2 11.95 14.18 9.46
CA LYS A 2 11.97 15.41 8.65
C LYS A 2 12.80 15.11 7.40
N ILE A 3 12.29 15.43 6.22
CA ILE A 3 12.91 15.12 4.91
C ILE A 3 12.50 16.18 3.87
N ALA A 4 13.30 16.38 2.82
CA ALA A 4 12.88 17.18 1.68
C ALA A 4 11.62 16.57 1.03
N SER A 5 10.61 17.39 0.73
CA SER A 5 9.33 16.91 0.17
C SER A 5 9.52 16.18 -1.16
N GLU A 6 10.41 16.70 -2.01
CA GLU A 6 10.76 16.08 -3.29
C GLU A 6 11.39 14.69 -3.08
N LYS A 7 12.37 14.59 -2.15
CA LYS A 7 13.00 13.30 -1.84
C LYS A 7 12.02 12.26 -1.30
N LEU A 8 11.03 12.69 -0.51
CA LEU A 8 9.96 11.80 -0.07
C LEU A 8 9.14 11.29 -1.26
N ILE A 9 8.71 12.18 -2.16
CA ILE A 9 7.93 11.78 -3.34
C ILE A 9 8.73 10.83 -4.23
N GLN A 10 10.01 11.10 -4.46
CA GLN A 10 10.90 10.25 -5.25
C GLN A 10 11.03 8.84 -4.65
N ASP A 11 11.28 8.72 -3.33
CA ASP A 11 11.33 7.43 -2.63
C ASP A 11 10.00 6.66 -2.78
N LEU A 12 8.87 7.33 -2.61
CA LEU A 12 7.57 6.71 -2.71
C LEU A 12 7.20 6.28 -4.14
N VAL A 13 7.61 7.05 -5.15
CA VAL A 13 7.47 6.68 -6.57
C VAL A 13 8.30 5.44 -6.88
N GLU A 14 9.55 5.40 -6.43
CA GLU A 14 10.44 4.25 -6.64
C GLU A 14 9.88 2.97 -6.01
N ARG A 15 9.44 3.04 -4.76
CA ARG A 15 8.76 1.90 -4.09
C ARG A 15 7.53 1.43 -4.84
N THR A 16 6.71 2.35 -5.32
CA THR A 16 5.49 2.00 -6.08
C THR A 16 5.86 1.27 -7.38
N ARG A 17 6.91 1.70 -8.09
CA ARG A 17 7.41 1.02 -9.29
C ARG A 17 7.96 -0.37 -8.97
N ILE A 18 8.72 -0.51 -7.88
CA ILE A 18 9.19 -1.83 -7.42
C ILE A 18 7.99 -2.76 -7.15
N ASN A 19 6.94 -2.26 -6.52
CA ASN A 19 5.73 -3.01 -6.24
C ASN A 19 5.01 -3.45 -7.53
N ILE A 20 4.91 -2.57 -8.53
CA ILE A 20 4.38 -2.89 -9.86
C ILE A 20 5.18 -4.05 -10.47
N ASN A 21 6.50 -3.91 -10.58
CA ASN A 21 7.38 -4.92 -11.18
C ASN A 21 7.25 -6.28 -10.47
N GLN A 22 7.12 -6.29 -9.14
CA GLN A 22 6.93 -7.55 -8.40
C GLN A 22 5.59 -8.21 -8.72
N VAL A 23 4.51 -7.44 -8.80
CA VAL A 23 3.17 -7.99 -9.10
C VAL A 23 3.05 -8.40 -10.58
N GLU A 24 3.70 -7.71 -11.50
CA GLU A 24 3.81 -8.15 -12.90
C GLU A 24 4.48 -9.53 -13.02
N ARG A 25 5.50 -9.80 -12.22
CA ARG A 25 6.12 -11.14 -12.16
C ARG A 25 5.15 -12.21 -11.67
N PHE A 26 4.21 -11.88 -10.79
CA PHE A 26 3.17 -12.84 -10.37
C PHE A 26 2.24 -13.23 -11.52
N ASN A 27 2.02 -12.37 -12.53
CA ASN A 27 1.21 -12.71 -13.71
C ASN A 27 1.73 -13.90 -14.51
N THR A 28 3.03 -14.20 -14.41
CA THR A 28 3.64 -15.37 -15.11
C THR A 28 3.36 -16.70 -14.39
N LEU A 29 2.87 -16.66 -13.15
CA LEU A 29 2.60 -17.85 -12.35
C LEU A 29 1.24 -18.46 -12.71
N SER A 30 1.07 -19.76 -12.45
CA SER A 30 -0.24 -20.43 -12.60
C SER A 30 -1.23 -19.94 -11.53
N GLU A 31 -2.52 -19.97 -11.83
CA GLU A 31 -3.56 -19.59 -10.86
C GLU A 31 -3.58 -20.52 -9.63
N GLU A 32 -3.23 -21.78 -9.82
CA GLU A 32 -3.06 -22.74 -8.73
C GLU A 32 -1.98 -22.26 -7.73
N LEU A 33 -0.81 -21.88 -8.25
CA LEU A 33 0.28 -21.36 -7.41
C LEU A 33 -0.09 -20.04 -6.74
N LEU A 34 -0.77 -19.16 -7.45
CA LEU A 34 -1.24 -17.87 -6.93
C LEU A 34 -2.27 -18.01 -5.81
N ASN A 35 -3.11 -19.06 -5.84
CA ASN A 35 -4.10 -19.36 -4.82
C ASN A 35 -3.58 -20.30 -3.71
N ARG A 36 -2.36 -20.85 -3.86
CA ARG A 36 -1.78 -21.75 -2.86
C ARG A 36 -1.54 -21.02 -1.54
N ARG A 37 -2.08 -21.56 -0.46
CA ARG A 37 -1.83 -21.10 0.91
C ARG A 37 -0.70 -21.91 1.54
N PRO A 38 0.26 -21.29 2.23
CA PRO A 38 1.32 -22.00 2.94
C PRO A 38 0.87 -22.62 4.27
N GLY A 39 -0.41 -22.58 4.59
CA GLY A 39 -1.05 -23.15 5.77
C GLY A 39 -2.50 -22.67 5.91
N PRO A 40 -3.33 -23.31 6.76
CA PRO A 40 -4.78 -23.07 6.84
C PRO A 40 -5.13 -21.62 7.19
N ASP A 41 -4.34 -20.98 8.08
CA ASP A 41 -4.58 -19.60 8.54
C ASP A 41 -3.61 -18.60 7.86
N LYS A 42 -3.08 -18.94 6.68
CA LYS A 42 -2.16 -18.12 5.93
C LYS A 42 -2.78 -17.70 4.60
N TRP A 43 -2.52 -16.48 4.20
CA TRP A 43 -2.97 -15.98 2.92
C TRP A 43 -2.14 -16.56 1.76
N SER A 44 -2.80 -16.72 0.62
CA SER A 44 -2.18 -16.95 -0.67
C SER A 44 -1.62 -15.63 -1.24
N ILE A 45 -0.91 -15.71 -2.38
CA ILE A 45 -0.44 -14.53 -3.10
C ILE A 45 -1.62 -13.64 -3.50
N LEU A 46 -2.67 -14.22 -4.10
CA LEU A 46 -3.85 -13.45 -4.51
C LEU A 46 -4.57 -12.84 -3.31
N GLU A 47 -4.64 -13.52 -2.16
CA GLU A 47 -5.24 -12.94 -0.96
C GLU A 47 -4.41 -11.78 -0.41
N CYS A 48 -3.07 -11.83 -0.47
CA CYS A 48 -2.23 -10.68 -0.13
C CYS A 48 -2.55 -9.47 -1.02
N ILE A 49 -2.66 -9.67 -2.34
CA ILE A 49 -2.93 -8.59 -3.28
C ILE A 49 -4.39 -8.11 -3.18
N ALA A 50 -5.36 -9.01 -2.99
CA ALA A 50 -6.76 -8.64 -2.78
C ALA A 50 -6.94 -7.76 -1.53
N HIS A 51 -6.22 -8.08 -0.45
CA HIS A 51 -6.18 -7.24 0.75
C HIS A 51 -5.71 -5.81 0.44
N LEU A 52 -4.65 -5.66 -0.34
CA LEU A 52 -4.13 -4.35 -0.75
C LEU A 52 -5.14 -3.58 -1.62
N ASN A 53 -5.84 -4.28 -2.52
CA ASN A 53 -6.89 -3.68 -3.34
C ASN A 53 -8.01 -3.06 -2.49
N LEU A 54 -8.42 -3.74 -1.40
CA LEU A 54 -9.43 -3.21 -0.48
C LEU A 54 -9.00 -1.92 0.23
N TYR A 55 -7.69 -1.72 0.44
CA TYR A 55 -7.16 -0.45 0.94
C TYR A 55 -7.03 0.59 -0.18
N GLY A 56 -6.65 0.18 -1.37
CA GLY A 56 -6.63 1.04 -2.56
C GLY A 56 -8.00 1.68 -2.83
N ASP A 57 -9.08 0.90 -2.70
CA ASP A 57 -10.47 1.39 -2.88
C ASP A 57 -10.83 2.53 -1.93
N PHE A 58 -10.26 2.55 -0.74
CA PHE A 58 -10.47 3.63 0.21
C PHE A 58 -9.52 4.80 -0.04
N TYR A 59 -8.22 4.52 -0.14
CA TYR A 59 -7.22 5.57 -0.13
C TYR A 59 -7.11 6.35 -1.45
N ILE A 60 -7.28 5.70 -2.60
CA ILE A 60 -7.16 6.37 -3.89
C ILE A 60 -8.22 7.48 -4.04
N PRO A 61 -9.54 7.22 -3.86
CA PRO A 61 -10.54 8.28 -3.93
C PRO A 61 -10.39 9.33 -2.82
N GLU A 62 -10.01 8.94 -1.60
CA GLU A 62 -9.80 9.90 -0.50
C GLU A 62 -8.63 10.86 -0.82
N ILE A 63 -7.49 10.33 -1.27
CA ILE A 63 -6.32 11.12 -1.66
C ILE A 63 -6.67 12.04 -2.84
N THR A 64 -7.32 11.49 -3.89
CA THR A 64 -7.79 12.27 -5.07
C THR A 64 -8.63 13.46 -4.64
N LYS A 65 -9.63 13.22 -3.80
CA LYS A 65 -10.52 14.26 -3.27
C LYS A 65 -9.73 15.33 -2.50
N ARG A 66 -8.75 14.95 -1.70
CA ARG A 66 -7.99 15.90 -0.87
C ARG A 66 -7.01 16.71 -1.70
N ILE A 67 -6.36 16.11 -2.68
CA ILE A 67 -5.49 16.82 -3.62
C ILE A 67 -6.32 17.86 -4.43
N ALA A 68 -7.46 17.45 -5.00
CA ALA A 68 -8.31 18.32 -5.79
C ALA A 68 -8.86 19.52 -4.99
N LYS A 69 -9.08 19.35 -3.68
CA LYS A 69 -9.59 20.43 -2.80
C LYS A 69 -8.48 21.26 -2.15
N SER A 70 -7.22 20.88 -2.31
CA SER A 70 -6.12 21.62 -1.71
C SER A 70 -5.92 22.96 -2.43
N LYS A 71 -5.80 24.01 -1.61
CA LYS A 71 -5.44 25.36 -2.07
C LYS A 71 -4.03 25.76 -1.59
N THR A 72 -3.24 24.76 -1.17
CA THR A 72 -1.90 24.99 -0.64
C THR A 72 -0.86 24.84 -1.73
N GLU A 73 0.24 25.55 -1.62
CA GLU A 73 1.43 25.34 -2.45
C GLU A 73 2.39 24.34 -1.81
N SER A 74 3.27 23.75 -2.63
CA SER A 74 4.28 22.82 -2.15
C SER A 74 5.25 23.49 -1.17
N THR A 75 5.74 22.69 -0.23
CA THR A 75 6.75 23.12 0.74
C THR A 75 8.04 22.32 0.58
N LYS A 76 9.20 22.96 0.77
CA LYS A 76 10.51 22.31 0.62
C LYS A 76 10.71 21.11 1.56
N THR A 77 10.01 21.11 2.69
CA THR A 77 10.24 20.12 3.76
C THR A 77 8.95 19.49 4.20
N PHE A 78 8.92 18.16 4.22
CA PHE A 78 7.91 17.37 4.89
C PHE A 78 8.37 17.03 6.32
N LYS A 79 7.45 17.18 7.27
CA LYS A 79 7.61 16.74 8.67
C LYS A 79 6.51 15.73 8.97
N ALA A 80 6.88 14.50 9.31
CA ALA A 80 5.90 13.49 9.67
C ALA A 80 5.12 13.89 10.94
N GLY A 81 3.82 13.62 10.95
CA GLY A 81 3.01 13.70 12.15
C GLY A 81 3.33 12.55 13.11
N ILE A 82 3.08 12.70 14.41
CA ILE A 82 3.37 11.67 15.42
C ILE A 82 2.63 10.38 15.08
N ILE A 83 1.31 10.44 14.93
CA ILE A 83 0.44 9.29 14.62
C ILE A 83 0.77 8.73 13.23
N GLY A 84 0.92 9.59 12.22
CA GLY A 84 1.23 9.16 10.87
C GLY A 84 2.58 8.48 10.76
N ASN A 85 3.60 9.00 11.47
CA ASN A 85 4.91 8.36 11.50
C ASN A 85 4.86 7.00 12.22
N TYR A 86 4.10 6.88 13.31
CA TYR A 86 3.90 5.61 13.99
C TYR A 86 3.28 4.57 13.05
N PHE A 87 2.17 4.89 12.38
CA PHE A 87 1.54 3.97 11.43
C PHE A 87 2.47 3.60 10.26
N ALA A 88 3.16 4.58 9.67
CA ALA A 88 4.08 4.31 8.58
C ALA A 88 5.23 3.36 9.01
N GLN A 89 5.79 3.55 10.20
CA GLN A 89 6.86 2.68 10.71
C GLN A 89 6.37 1.26 11.02
N THR A 90 5.11 1.09 11.45
CA THR A 90 4.54 -0.24 11.68
C THR A 90 4.25 -1.00 10.39
N MET A 91 4.05 -0.29 9.27
CA MET A 91 3.83 -0.90 7.95
C MET A 91 5.12 -1.31 7.23
N LEU A 92 6.27 -0.73 7.58
CA LEU A 92 7.53 -1.13 6.95
C LEU A 92 7.78 -2.63 7.10
N PRO A 93 8.16 -3.33 6.01
CA PRO A 93 8.57 -4.72 6.10
C PRO A 93 9.79 -4.84 7.02
N LYS A 94 9.76 -5.85 7.88
CA LYS A 94 10.86 -6.26 8.76
C LYS A 94 11.24 -7.69 8.41
N GLU A 95 12.44 -8.12 8.76
CA GLU A 95 12.89 -9.51 8.56
C GLU A 95 11.86 -10.51 9.09
N ASN A 96 11.37 -10.29 10.31
CA ASN A 96 10.23 -11.00 10.88
C ASN A 96 9.00 -10.11 10.81
N LEU A 97 8.08 -10.40 9.88
CA LEU A 97 6.81 -9.70 9.77
C LEU A 97 5.98 -9.95 11.04
N ASN A 98 5.78 -8.92 11.84
CA ASN A 98 4.89 -9.01 13.00
C ASN A 98 3.49 -9.41 12.55
N LYS A 99 2.85 -10.37 13.23
CA LYS A 99 1.43 -10.66 13.01
C LYS A 99 0.61 -9.42 13.36
N MET A 100 -0.17 -8.94 12.42
CA MET A 100 -1.14 -7.88 12.63
C MET A 100 -2.54 -8.45 12.42
N LYS A 101 -3.45 -8.15 13.33
CA LYS A 101 -4.86 -8.55 13.16
C LYS A 101 -5.48 -7.73 12.05
N THR A 102 -6.01 -8.41 11.05
CA THR A 102 -6.73 -7.79 9.93
C THR A 102 -8.19 -7.54 10.35
N PHE A 103 -8.73 -6.39 9.95
CA PHE A 103 -10.16 -6.11 10.12
C PHE A 103 -10.99 -7.04 9.20
N ASN A 104 -12.16 -7.46 9.67
CA ASN A 104 -12.98 -8.43 8.94
C ASN A 104 -13.36 -7.95 7.53
N ASP A 105 -13.67 -6.65 7.37
CA ASP A 105 -14.00 -6.03 6.08
C ASP A 105 -12.79 -5.89 5.13
N LYS A 106 -11.59 -6.21 5.61
CA LYS A 106 -10.32 -6.19 4.85
C LYS A 106 -9.68 -7.57 4.74
N ASN A 107 -10.39 -8.63 5.15
CA ASN A 107 -9.88 -10.00 5.10
C ASN A 107 -10.41 -10.74 3.86
N PRO A 108 -9.58 -10.99 2.84
CA PRO A 108 -9.98 -11.69 1.62
C PRO A 108 -9.94 -13.22 1.73
N MET A 109 -9.60 -13.76 2.89
CA MET A 109 -9.42 -15.20 3.07
C MET A 109 -10.64 -15.99 2.60
N GLY A 110 -10.43 -16.96 1.71
CA GLY A 110 -11.48 -17.81 1.17
C GLY A 110 -12.30 -17.21 0.02
N SER A 111 -11.97 -15.99 -0.42
CA SER A 111 -12.61 -15.40 -1.59
C SER A 111 -12.21 -16.12 -2.88
N PRO A 112 -13.11 -16.29 -3.86
CA PRO A 112 -12.74 -16.78 -5.19
C PRO A 112 -11.93 -15.70 -5.93
N LEU A 113 -10.62 -15.92 -6.05
CA LEU A 113 -9.68 -14.96 -6.64
C LEU A 113 -9.01 -15.54 -7.89
N ASN A 114 -8.75 -14.69 -8.87
CA ASN A 114 -8.05 -14.98 -10.11
C ASN A 114 -7.10 -13.85 -10.48
N LYS A 115 -6.44 -13.93 -11.65
CA LYS A 115 -5.48 -12.93 -12.10
C LYS A 115 -6.03 -11.51 -12.29
N THR A 116 -7.35 -11.33 -12.37
CA THR A 116 -7.93 -9.97 -12.41
C THR A 116 -7.63 -9.19 -11.12
N THR A 117 -7.39 -9.90 -10.01
CA THR A 117 -6.93 -9.31 -8.73
C THR A 117 -5.59 -8.60 -8.89
N LEU A 118 -4.64 -9.19 -9.64
CA LEU A 118 -3.34 -8.59 -9.93
C LEU A 118 -3.51 -7.36 -10.83
N GLN A 119 -4.32 -7.48 -11.90
CA GLN A 119 -4.57 -6.37 -12.80
C GLN A 119 -5.20 -5.16 -12.10
N ARG A 120 -6.14 -5.42 -11.18
CA ARG A 120 -6.75 -4.36 -10.36
C ARG A 120 -5.69 -3.64 -9.52
N PHE A 121 -4.78 -4.37 -8.88
CA PHE A 121 -3.69 -3.77 -8.10
C PHE A 121 -2.80 -2.90 -9.01
N LEU A 122 -2.37 -3.41 -10.17
CA LEU A 122 -1.54 -2.66 -11.10
C LEU A 122 -2.23 -1.33 -11.50
N ASN A 123 -3.51 -1.38 -11.85
CA ASN A 123 -4.28 -0.17 -12.17
C ASN A 123 -4.36 0.81 -11.00
N GLN A 124 -4.45 0.32 -9.75
CA GLN A 124 -4.42 1.17 -8.56
C GLN A 124 -3.03 1.78 -8.33
N GLN A 125 -1.96 1.05 -8.62
CA GLN A 125 -0.60 1.60 -8.48
C GLN A 125 -0.31 2.70 -9.51
N GLU A 126 -0.78 2.57 -10.76
CA GLU A 126 -0.68 3.63 -11.77
C GLU A 126 -1.40 4.91 -11.31
N GLN A 127 -2.62 4.77 -10.74
CA GLN A 127 -3.33 5.89 -10.17
C GLN A 127 -2.54 6.51 -8.99
N LEU A 128 -1.88 5.69 -8.18
CA LEU A 128 -1.08 6.15 -7.05
C LEU A 128 0.15 6.93 -7.52
N LEU A 129 0.81 6.52 -8.61
CA LEU A 129 1.91 7.26 -9.24
C LEU A 129 1.45 8.65 -9.73
N ASP A 130 0.29 8.74 -10.39
CA ASP A 130 -0.28 10.03 -10.82
C ASP A 130 -0.62 10.92 -9.61
N LEU A 131 -1.17 10.35 -8.54
CA LEU A 131 -1.46 11.08 -7.31
C LEU A 131 -0.18 11.59 -6.61
N LEU A 132 0.91 10.81 -6.59
CA LEU A 132 2.21 11.26 -6.08
C LEU A 132 2.75 12.45 -6.88
N LYS A 133 2.67 12.40 -8.22
CA LYS A 133 3.05 13.52 -9.09
C LYS A 133 2.24 14.77 -8.79
N LYS A 134 0.92 14.66 -8.64
CA LYS A 134 0.03 15.77 -8.28
C LYS A 134 0.34 16.30 -6.87
N ALA A 135 0.62 15.41 -5.91
CA ALA A 135 0.94 15.76 -4.53
C ALA A 135 2.25 16.56 -4.39
N GLY A 136 3.19 16.40 -5.31
CA GLY A 136 4.41 17.21 -5.37
C GLY A 136 4.17 18.72 -5.54
N LYS A 137 2.96 19.12 -5.98
CA LYS A 137 2.57 20.52 -6.19
C LYS A 137 1.87 21.18 -5.02
N ILE A 138 1.57 20.43 -3.95
CA ILE A 138 0.82 20.91 -2.78
C ILE A 138 1.54 20.64 -1.47
N ASP A 139 1.09 21.25 -0.38
CA ASP A 139 1.70 21.04 0.95
C ASP A 139 1.31 19.68 1.53
N LEU A 140 2.27 18.77 1.58
CA LEU A 140 2.14 17.42 2.16
C LEU A 140 1.87 17.43 3.67
N ASN A 141 2.18 18.54 4.37
CA ASN A 141 1.98 18.69 5.81
C ASN A 141 0.57 19.19 6.15
N LYS A 142 0.08 20.20 5.40
CA LYS A 142 -1.21 20.87 5.66
C LYS A 142 -2.38 20.07 5.10
N THR A 143 -2.21 19.47 3.92
CA THR A 143 -3.24 18.59 3.33
C THR A 143 -3.37 17.33 4.17
N LYS A 144 -4.60 16.99 4.55
CA LYS A 144 -4.89 15.84 5.43
C LYS A 144 -5.94 14.92 4.79
N THR A 145 -5.78 13.61 5.00
CA THR A 145 -6.71 12.56 4.59
C THR A 145 -7.29 11.85 5.82
N ALA A 146 -8.48 11.29 5.68
CA ALA A 146 -8.99 10.30 6.61
C ALA A 146 -8.19 8.98 6.52
N ILE A 147 -8.36 8.09 7.49
CA ILE A 147 -7.80 6.73 7.47
C ILE A 147 -8.93 5.69 7.39
N SER A 148 -8.62 4.53 6.83
CA SER A 148 -9.63 3.47 6.58
C SER A 148 -10.30 2.94 7.85
N ILE A 149 -9.64 3.06 8.99
CA ILE A 149 -10.11 2.52 10.29
C ILE A 149 -10.83 3.56 11.16
N SER A 150 -10.81 4.84 10.77
CA SER A 150 -11.47 5.92 11.53
C SER A 150 -11.70 7.15 10.67
N LYS A 151 -12.92 7.65 10.66
CA LYS A 151 -13.26 8.93 10.01
C LYS A 151 -12.78 10.16 10.79
N TRP A 152 -12.48 10.01 12.06
CA TRP A 152 -12.08 11.08 12.98
C TRP A 152 -10.57 11.36 12.95
N ILE A 153 -9.77 10.32 12.76
CA ILE A 153 -8.32 10.44 12.68
C ILE A 153 -7.93 10.88 11.28
N LYS A 154 -7.12 11.93 11.20
CA LYS A 154 -6.60 12.45 9.93
C LYS A 154 -5.07 12.44 9.96
N LEU A 155 -4.46 11.92 8.91
CA LEU A 155 -3.02 11.96 8.72
C LEU A 155 -2.64 13.09 7.74
N ARG A 156 -1.41 13.57 7.84
CA ARG A 156 -0.80 14.41 6.81
C ARG A 156 -0.71 13.62 5.50
N LEU A 157 -0.90 14.27 4.37
CA LEU A 157 -0.90 13.58 3.08
C LEU A 157 0.39 12.77 2.83
N GLY A 158 1.54 13.34 3.18
CA GLY A 158 2.82 12.62 3.08
C GLY A 158 2.89 11.38 3.97
N ASP A 159 2.29 11.41 5.16
CA ASP A 159 2.21 10.22 6.03
C ASP A 159 1.25 9.18 5.46
N THR A 160 0.14 9.61 4.86
CA THR A 160 -0.83 8.69 4.23
C THR A 160 -0.20 7.93 3.07
N PHE A 161 0.52 8.60 2.18
CA PHE A 161 1.26 7.92 1.12
C PHE A 161 2.28 6.91 1.69
N ARG A 162 3.01 7.29 2.73
CA ARG A 162 3.94 6.37 3.41
C ARG A 162 3.22 5.13 3.96
N VAL A 163 2.10 5.33 4.65
CA VAL A 163 1.31 4.21 5.20
C VAL A 163 0.85 3.27 4.09
N VAL A 164 0.27 3.79 3.02
CA VAL A 164 -0.27 2.99 1.91
C VAL A 164 0.85 2.24 1.18
N ILE A 165 1.92 2.92 0.82
CA ILE A 165 2.99 2.32 0.01
C ILE A 165 3.81 1.32 0.84
N TYR A 166 4.12 1.61 2.11
CA TYR A 166 4.81 0.66 2.99
C TYR A 166 3.94 -0.55 3.32
N HIS A 167 2.61 -0.38 3.35
CA HIS A 167 1.68 -1.50 3.46
C HIS A 167 1.71 -2.40 2.22
N ASN A 168 1.80 -1.80 1.03
CA ASN A 168 2.00 -2.55 -0.21
C ASN A 168 3.33 -3.32 -0.17
N ASP A 169 4.44 -2.66 0.17
CA ASP A 169 5.76 -3.29 0.32
C ASP A 169 5.67 -4.51 1.25
N ARG A 170 5.02 -4.35 2.40
CA ARG A 170 4.88 -5.40 3.42
C ARG A 170 4.20 -6.65 2.88
N HIS A 171 3.05 -6.50 2.21
CA HIS A 171 2.28 -7.64 1.71
C HIS A 171 2.86 -8.25 0.44
N ILE A 172 3.59 -7.50 -0.37
CA ILE A 172 4.36 -8.03 -1.50
C ILE A 172 5.54 -8.86 -0.99
N VAL A 173 6.25 -8.41 0.05
CA VAL A 173 7.27 -9.23 0.73
C VAL A 173 6.63 -10.51 1.30
N GLN A 174 5.45 -10.41 1.91
CA GLN A 174 4.72 -11.59 2.39
C GLN A 174 4.38 -12.55 1.25
N ALA A 175 3.90 -12.05 0.11
CA ALA A 175 3.57 -12.85 -1.07
C ALA A 175 4.80 -13.55 -1.66
N ASN A 176 5.93 -12.86 -1.77
CA ASN A 176 7.19 -13.45 -2.23
C ASN A 176 7.67 -14.61 -1.32
N LYS A 177 7.54 -14.47 0.00
CA LYS A 177 7.90 -15.55 0.95
C LYS A 177 7.08 -16.83 0.78
N ILE A 178 5.93 -16.78 0.11
CA ILE A 178 5.12 -17.96 -0.22
C ILE A 178 5.80 -18.78 -1.32
N LEU A 179 6.46 -18.10 -2.27
CA LEU A 179 7.19 -18.74 -3.36
C LEU A 179 8.47 -19.43 -2.89
N GLU A 180 9.10 -18.92 -1.83
CA GLU A 180 10.35 -19.45 -1.28
C GLU A 180 10.14 -20.75 -0.48
N LYS A 181 8.91 -21.07 -0.09
CA LYS A 181 8.62 -22.28 0.68
C LYS A 181 8.46 -23.49 -0.22
N PRO A 182 9.20 -24.57 0.06
CA PRO A 182 9.04 -25.82 -0.67
C PRO A 182 7.58 -26.32 -0.57
N ILE A 183 7.14 -27.01 -1.63
CA ILE A 183 5.85 -27.70 -1.65
C ILE A 183 5.96 -28.83 -0.61
N GLN A 184 5.25 -28.70 0.50
CA GLN A 184 5.02 -29.84 1.38
C GLN A 184 3.94 -30.71 0.70
N HIS A 185 4.38 -31.85 0.16
CA HIS A 185 3.51 -32.91 -0.37
C HIS A 185 2.82 -33.66 0.75
#